data_bab80a7be1ac139f44b081c316c9452f
#
_entry.id   bab80a7be1ac139f44b081c316c9452f
#
_cell.length_a   1.000
_cell.length_b   1.000
_cell.length_c   1.000
_cell.angle_alpha   90.00
_cell.angle_beta   90.00
_cell.angle_gamma   90.00
#
_symmetry.space_group_name_H-M   'P 1'
#
loop_
_entity.id
_entity.type
_entity.pdbx_description
1 polymer ?
#
loop_
_entity_poly.entity_id
_entity_poly.type
_entity_poly.pdbx_seq_one_letter_code
_entity_poly.pdbx_strand_id
1 'polypeptide(L)'
;MRRSVFASLCLLFLAGASAQEYSNNAEQNRRLNALAKEYPSLTSLQSLVKTNGGKDIWLLTIGSGKTASKPAIAVIGGTEGNHLLGTEMAIGFAENLLKASGSDSIKNKLAKTTYYIFPNMSPDAMEQYFAKLKYERNGNATETDEDRDGKLNEDSFDDLDGNGRITMMRVESPVGDYKTHPDDARVLVKADANKGEKGKWLLLTEGIDNDKDGLLNEDGEGGIAFNRNLTYKHSTFMPGAGDFPATEKETRALLDFLYDAFNVYAVVSFGANNNLSTPIAYNALAARERIVAGYLEPDAKANSMVSDLYNRVTGTRDAPKSVSGGGDILSWGYFHYGRYSFSTPCWWVPKAKPDTAKKEKAFSLDDPAANYLRWAQQQGITNTFIEWKQVQNPDYPNQKVEVGGLEPFVLINPPYKMVGDIVKKHTDFLVKLADQQPEIDITNLKTEKLGNGLTRVSLDLINKGALPTHSKLGERSYFLKKLKVAVQTDKQEVVGGKKISLLSSLDAGSSVSFSWLIRGSGKISVEAGCPTAGVKNVEVTL
;
A
#
# COMPACT_ATOMS: atom_id res chain seq x y z
N MET A 1 47.94 60.56 11.58
CA MET A 1 46.71 59.90 12.05
C MET A 1 45.96 59.38 10.82
N ARG A 2 46.11 58.11 10.48
CA ARG A 2 45.36 57.41 9.40
C ARG A 2 44.29 56.56 10.08
N ARG A 3 43.01 56.84 9.82
CA ARG A 3 41.87 56.04 10.28
C ARG A 3 41.58 54.99 9.17
N SER A 4 41.81 53.74 9.48
CA SER A 4 41.38 52.59 8.68
C SER A 4 39.91 52.27 9.01
N VAL A 5 39.06 52.35 8.00
CA VAL A 5 37.67 51.91 8.06
C VAL A 5 37.61 50.44 7.66
N PHE A 6 37.29 49.55 8.59
CA PHE A 6 36.97 48.14 8.30
C PHE A 6 35.51 48.07 7.86
N ALA A 7 35.27 47.76 6.59
CA ALA A 7 33.96 47.43 6.09
C ALA A 7 33.70 45.92 6.31
N SER A 8 32.88 45.60 7.29
CA SER A 8 32.38 44.22 7.50
C SER A 8 31.33 43.89 6.43
N LEU A 9 31.69 43.02 5.53
CA LEU A 9 30.80 42.47 4.49
C LEU A 9 29.99 41.34 5.15
N CYS A 10 28.76 41.61 5.61
CA CYS A 10 27.83 40.56 5.99
C CYS A 10 27.31 39.83 4.75
N LEU A 11 27.83 38.65 4.48
CA LEU A 11 27.23 37.71 3.54
C LEU A 11 25.95 37.15 4.17
N LEU A 12 24.81 37.70 3.77
CA LEU A 12 23.50 37.07 4.00
C LEU A 12 23.44 35.83 3.10
N PHE A 13 23.65 34.66 3.70
CA PHE A 13 23.19 33.41 3.12
C PHE A 13 21.66 33.42 3.10
N LEU A 14 21.05 33.79 1.99
CA LEU A 14 19.69 33.44 1.66
C LEU A 14 19.67 31.91 1.49
N ALA A 15 19.40 31.20 2.58
CA ALA A 15 18.92 29.83 2.49
C ALA A 15 17.56 29.94 1.79
N GLY A 16 17.56 29.71 0.48
CA GLY A 16 16.33 29.51 -0.27
C GLY A 16 15.59 28.37 0.41
N ALA A 17 14.45 28.65 1.03
CA ALA A 17 13.52 27.63 1.43
C ALA A 17 13.08 26.95 0.12
N SER A 18 13.73 25.85 -0.26
CA SER A 18 13.26 24.96 -1.29
C SER A 18 11.87 24.52 -0.83
N ALA A 19 10.85 24.84 -1.62
CA ALA A 19 9.52 24.31 -1.36
C ALA A 19 9.66 22.80 -1.26
N GLN A 20 9.16 22.23 -0.16
CA GLN A 20 9.24 20.80 0.06
C GLN A 20 8.30 20.12 -0.93
N GLU A 21 8.84 19.22 -1.75
CA GLU A 21 8.16 18.52 -2.83
C GLU A 21 8.24 17.01 -2.61
N TYR A 22 7.48 16.24 -3.38
CA TYR A 22 7.60 14.78 -3.40
C TYR A 22 9.04 14.34 -3.69
N SER A 23 9.46 13.24 -3.07
CA SER A 23 10.85 12.75 -3.17
C SER A 23 11.06 11.92 -4.43
N ASN A 24 12.04 12.29 -5.25
CA ASN A 24 12.53 11.44 -6.34
C ASN A 24 13.35 10.25 -5.79
N ASN A 25 13.73 9.30 -6.66
CA ASN A 25 14.50 8.12 -6.26
C ASN A 25 15.81 8.45 -5.53
N ALA A 26 16.53 9.48 -5.96
CA ALA A 26 17.79 9.88 -5.32
C ALA A 26 17.55 10.37 -3.88
N GLU A 27 16.49 11.16 -3.66
CA GLU A 27 16.12 11.66 -2.35
C GLU A 27 15.60 10.53 -1.45
N GLN A 28 14.79 9.59 -1.98
CA GLN A 28 14.35 8.40 -1.25
C GLN A 28 15.53 7.57 -0.77
N ASN A 29 16.50 7.31 -1.66
CA ASN A 29 17.73 6.59 -1.33
C ASN A 29 18.52 7.32 -0.24
N ARG A 30 18.63 8.64 -0.31
CA ARG A 30 19.30 9.45 0.71
C ARG A 30 18.61 9.33 2.08
N ARG A 31 17.27 9.44 2.11
CA ARG A 31 16.45 9.34 3.33
C ARG A 31 16.61 7.96 3.98
N LEU A 32 16.49 6.88 3.20
CA LEU A 32 16.62 5.51 3.70
C LEU A 32 18.01 5.21 4.28
N ASN A 33 19.07 5.61 3.56
CA ASN A 33 20.45 5.46 4.03
C ASN A 33 20.73 6.30 5.28
N ALA A 34 20.13 7.49 5.40
CA ALA A 34 20.25 8.32 6.60
C ALA A 34 19.62 7.62 7.81
N LEU A 35 18.41 7.04 7.66
CA LEU A 35 17.76 6.28 8.73
C LEU A 35 18.59 5.06 9.17
N ALA A 36 19.12 4.30 8.21
CA ALA A 36 19.95 3.14 8.52
C ALA A 36 21.23 3.54 9.27
N LYS A 37 21.83 4.67 8.92
CA LYS A 37 23.02 5.20 9.58
C LYS A 37 22.72 5.78 10.96
N GLU A 38 21.58 6.47 11.13
CA GLU A 38 21.21 7.12 12.40
C GLU A 38 20.72 6.12 13.44
N TYR A 39 20.03 5.03 13.01
CA TYR A 39 19.44 4.03 13.92
C TYR A 39 19.96 2.60 13.66
N PRO A 40 21.29 2.36 13.67
CA PRO A 40 21.89 1.08 13.24
C PRO A 40 21.49 -0.13 14.11
N SER A 41 21.09 0.10 15.37
CA SER A 41 20.64 -0.97 16.27
C SER A 41 19.17 -1.37 16.07
N LEU A 42 18.40 -0.57 15.36
CA LEU A 42 16.96 -0.76 15.13
C LEU A 42 16.63 -1.04 13.67
N THR A 43 17.55 -0.81 12.75
CA THR A 43 17.31 -0.87 11.32
C THR A 43 18.28 -1.81 10.61
N SER A 44 17.77 -2.41 9.52
CA SER A 44 18.57 -3.07 8.48
C SER A 44 18.02 -2.65 7.13
N LEU A 45 18.87 -2.10 6.26
CA LEU A 45 18.51 -1.67 4.91
C LEU A 45 19.20 -2.57 3.89
N GLN A 46 18.45 -3.11 2.93
CA GLN A 46 19.00 -3.91 1.83
C GLN A 46 18.25 -3.64 0.52
N SER A 47 18.97 -3.67 -0.58
CA SER A 47 18.38 -3.74 -1.92
C SER A 47 18.06 -5.19 -2.23
N LEU A 48 16.80 -5.50 -2.51
CA LEU A 48 16.37 -6.86 -2.86
C LEU A 48 16.74 -7.18 -4.31
N VAL A 49 16.52 -6.23 -5.20
CA VAL A 49 16.77 -6.36 -6.63
C VAL A 49 16.85 -4.97 -7.28
N LYS A 50 17.41 -4.90 -8.47
CA LYS A 50 17.28 -3.73 -9.34
C LYS A 50 16.22 -4.00 -10.41
N THR A 51 15.35 -3.01 -10.62
CA THR A 51 14.36 -3.03 -11.71
C THR A 51 15.02 -3.03 -13.08
N ASN A 52 14.22 -3.17 -14.13
CA ASN A 52 14.73 -3.04 -15.51
C ASN A 52 15.27 -1.65 -15.81
N GLY A 53 14.72 -0.60 -15.18
CA GLY A 53 15.25 0.78 -15.20
C GLY A 53 16.47 1.02 -14.30
N GLY A 54 17.01 -0.04 -13.66
CA GLY A 54 18.21 0.03 -12.81
C GLY A 54 18.01 0.63 -11.42
N LYS A 55 16.77 0.81 -10.98
CA LYS A 55 16.44 1.35 -9.65
C LYS A 55 16.42 0.25 -8.60
N ASP A 56 16.80 0.57 -7.36
CA ASP A 56 16.80 -0.39 -6.26
C ASP A 56 15.39 -0.57 -5.68
N ILE A 57 14.99 -1.81 -5.47
CA ILE A 57 13.84 -2.16 -4.62
C ILE A 57 14.35 -2.36 -3.20
N TRP A 58 14.10 -1.38 -2.37
CA TRP A 58 14.59 -1.38 -0.99
C TRP A 58 13.67 -2.12 -0.04
N LEU A 59 14.29 -2.82 0.91
CA LEU A 59 13.67 -3.30 2.12
C LEU A 59 14.35 -2.66 3.33
N LEU A 60 13.58 -1.87 4.09
CA LEU A 60 13.99 -1.37 5.40
C LEU A 60 13.29 -2.21 6.49
N THR A 61 14.05 -2.97 7.24
CA THR A 61 13.55 -3.70 8.41
C THR A 61 13.73 -2.84 9.65
N ILE A 62 12.65 -2.66 10.44
CA ILE A 62 12.70 -1.92 11.72
C ILE A 62 12.22 -2.82 12.85
N GLY A 63 13.03 -2.92 13.92
CA GLY A 63 12.72 -3.67 15.12
C GLY A 63 13.95 -3.87 15.99
N SER A 64 13.80 -4.19 17.27
CA SER A 64 14.93 -4.48 18.16
C SER A 64 15.18 -5.99 18.29
N GLY A 65 16.42 -6.41 18.46
CA GLY A 65 16.80 -7.82 18.67
C GLY A 65 16.55 -8.71 17.42
N LYS A 66 16.10 -9.94 17.62
CA LYS A 66 15.87 -10.92 16.52
C LYS A 66 14.55 -10.62 15.81
N THR A 67 14.60 -9.81 14.77
CA THR A 67 13.42 -9.33 14.01
C THR A 67 12.58 -10.46 13.41
N ALA A 68 13.20 -11.51 12.87
CA ALA A 68 12.49 -12.64 12.27
C ALA A 68 11.75 -13.55 13.27
N SER A 69 12.01 -13.41 14.58
CA SER A 69 11.37 -14.23 15.63
C SER A 69 10.14 -13.57 16.26
N LYS A 70 9.76 -12.38 15.82
CA LYS A 70 8.62 -11.60 16.32
C LYS A 70 7.56 -11.44 15.24
N PRO A 71 6.27 -11.29 15.62
CA PRO A 71 5.23 -10.91 14.66
C PRO A 71 5.63 -9.69 13.86
N ALA A 72 5.29 -9.66 12.58
CA ALA A 72 5.68 -8.57 11.70
C ALA A 72 4.51 -8.01 10.90
N ILE A 73 4.59 -6.71 10.61
CA ILE A 73 3.76 -6.01 9.63
C ILE A 73 4.64 -5.69 8.42
N ALA A 74 4.20 -6.10 7.23
CA ALA A 74 4.77 -5.64 5.98
C ALA A 74 4.06 -4.35 5.55
N VAL A 75 4.82 -3.27 5.32
CA VAL A 75 4.33 -1.95 4.91
C VAL A 75 4.85 -1.68 3.51
N ILE A 76 3.95 -1.50 2.55
CA ILE A 76 4.27 -1.43 1.12
C ILE A 76 3.78 -0.09 0.56
N GLY A 77 4.72 0.73 0.07
CA GLY A 77 4.46 1.99 -0.62
C GLY A 77 4.74 1.90 -2.12
N GLY A 78 4.34 2.95 -2.86
CA GLY A 78 4.62 3.06 -4.28
C GLY A 78 4.07 1.89 -5.10
N THR A 79 2.89 1.38 -4.76
CA THR A 79 2.25 0.26 -5.47
C THR A 79 1.80 0.66 -6.87
N GLU A 80 1.53 1.94 -7.10
CA GLU A 80 1.31 2.58 -8.40
C GLU A 80 2.32 3.71 -8.58
N GLY A 81 2.90 3.84 -9.78
CA GLY A 81 3.92 4.83 -10.08
C GLY A 81 3.41 6.27 -10.04
N ASN A 82 2.15 6.49 -10.40
CA ASN A 82 1.49 7.79 -10.34
C ASN A 82 1.02 8.19 -8.92
N HIS A 83 1.05 7.26 -7.94
CA HIS A 83 0.63 7.51 -6.56
C HIS A 83 1.84 7.81 -5.65
N LEU A 84 2.40 9.02 -5.78
CA LEU A 84 3.60 9.49 -5.07
C LEU A 84 3.42 9.46 -3.54
N LEU A 85 2.19 9.76 -3.08
CA LEU A 85 1.85 9.75 -1.68
C LEU A 85 2.16 8.39 -1.02
N GLY A 86 1.94 7.27 -1.71
CA GLY A 86 2.18 5.94 -1.17
C GLY A 86 3.62 5.72 -0.72
N THR A 87 4.58 6.21 -1.49
CA THR A 87 6.01 6.19 -1.15
C THR A 87 6.32 7.09 0.05
N GLU A 88 5.80 8.32 0.05
CA GLU A 88 5.97 9.26 1.17
C GLU A 88 5.38 8.70 2.47
N MET A 89 4.27 7.96 2.38
CA MET A 89 3.66 7.29 3.53
C MET A 89 4.58 6.24 4.14
N ALA A 90 5.19 5.39 3.33
CA ALA A 90 6.06 4.32 3.79
C ALA A 90 7.37 4.86 4.40
N ILE A 91 8.02 5.82 3.74
CA ILE A 91 9.25 6.46 4.25
C ILE A 91 8.95 7.30 5.49
N GLY A 92 7.91 8.14 5.44
CA GLY A 92 7.53 9.00 6.55
C GLY A 92 7.07 8.22 7.79
N PHE A 93 6.44 7.05 7.59
CA PHE A 93 6.18 6.13 8.70
C PHE A 93 7.49 5.68 9.37
N ALA A 94 8.48 5.25 8.58
CA ALA A 94 9.78 4.83 9.11
C ALA A 94 10.47 5.95 9.90
N GLU A 95 10.48 7.17 9.34
CA GLU A 95 11.06 8.36 9.98
C GLU A 95 10.38 8.69 11.30
N ASN A 96 9.04 8.75 11.31
CA ASN A 96 8.28 9.07 12.51
C ASN A 96 8.43 7.99 13.60
N LEU A 97 8.40 6.71 13.21
CA LEU A 97 8.57 5.60 14.14
C LEU A 97 9.96 5.62 14.79
N LEU A 98 11.01 5.80 14.00
CA LEU A 98 12.40 5.84 14.48
C LEU A 98 12.66 7.09 15.31
N LYS A 99 12.18 8.25 14.90
CA LYS A 99 12.28 9.49 15.71
C LYS A 99 11.63 9.34 17.07
N ALA A 100 10.53 8.59 17.16
CA ALA A 100 9.83 8.32 18.41
C ALA A 100 10.43 7.14 19.21
N SER A 101 11.47 6.44 18.69
CA SER A 101 12.03 5.21 19.27
C SER A 101 12.64 5.40 20.66
N GLY A 102 12.92 6.65 21.08
CA GLY A 102 13.36 6.98 22.43
C GLY A 102 12.28 6.84 23.51
N SER A 103 10.99 6.86 23.15
CA SER A 103 9.88 6.71 24.10
C SER A 103 9.66 5.25 24.52
N ASP A 104 9.27 5.01 25.77
CA ASP A 104 9.05 3.65 26.28
C ASP A 104 7.95 2.91 25.52
N SER A 105 6.91 3.64 25.09
CA SER A 105 5.82 3.06 24.28
C SER A 105 6.34 2.46 22.98
N ILE A 106 7.15 3.20 22.22
CA ILE A 106 7.70 2.72 20.94
C ILE A 106 8.81 1.68 21.14
N LYS A 107 9.66 1.85 22.17
CA LYS A 107 10.64 0.80 22.55
C LYS A 107 9.96 -0.55 22.79
N ASN A 108 8.88 -0.56 23.57
CA ASN A 108 8.12 -1.78 23.86
C ASN A 108 7.48 -2.37 22.58
N LYS A 109 7.00 -1.53 21.65
CA LYS A 109 6.47 -2.01 20.36
C LYS A 109 7.58 -2.62 19.51
N LEU A 110 8.71 -1.95 19.35
CA LEU A 110 9.85 -2.46 18.59
C LEU A 110 10.46 -3.73 19.20
N ALA A 111 10.31 -3.93 20.51
CA ALA A 111 10.68 -5.17 21.18
C ALA A 111 9.72 -6.34 20.84
N LYS A 112 8.45 -6.08 20.53
CA LYS A 112 7.41 -7.09 20.28
C LYS A 112 7.06 -7.25 18.80
N THR A 113 7.26 -6.25 17.97
CA THR A 113 6.83 -6.19 16.56
C THR A 113 7.98 -5.82 15.66
N THR A 114 8.04 -6.44 14.50
CA THR A 114 8.94 -6.06 13.39
C THR A 114 8.13 -5.39 12.28
N TYR A 115 8.72 -4.39 11.65
CA TYR A 115 8.17 -3.78 10.43
C TYR A 115 9.12 -4.05 9.27
N TYR A 116 8.58 -4.66 8.20
CA TYR A 116 9.24 -4.80 6.91
C TYR A 116 8.67 -3.75 5.97
N ILE A 117 9.46 -2.76 5.62
CA ILE A 117 9.01 -1.60 4.85
C ILE A 117 9.61 -1.68 3.45
N PHE A 118 8.75 -1.71 2.45
CA PHE A 118 9.07 -1.63 1.02
C PHE A 118 8.60 -0.25 0.55
N PRO A 119 9.51 0.74 0.51
CA PRO A 119 9.08 2.14 0.35
C PRO A 119 8.46 2.44 -1.01
N ASN A 120 8.98 1.83 -2.07
CA ASN A 120 8.55 2.10 -3.42
C ASN A 120 8.69 0.85 -4.29
N MET A 121 7.55 0.31 -4.74
CA MET A 121 7.49 -0.87 -5.62
C MET A 121 7.45 -0.51 -7.11
N SER A 122 7.26 0.77 -7.46
CA SER A 122 7.17 1.26 -8.85
C SER A 122 8.13 2.43 -9.11
N PRO A 123 9.45 2.28 -8.76
CA PRO A 123 10.38 3.41 -8.85
C PRO A 123 10.64 3.89 -10.29
N ASP A 124 10.58 3.00 -11.29
CA ASP A 124 10.75 3.36 -12.69
C ASP A 124 9.60 4.26 -13.17
N ALA A 125 8.36 3.85 -12.89
CA ALA A 125 7.17 4.60 -13.28
C ALA A 125 7.09 5.96 -12.56
N MET A 126 7.46 6.01 -11.29
CA MET A 126 7.40 7.24 -10.50
C MET A 126 8.35 8.35 -11.00
N GLU A 127 9.44 8.00 -11.69
CA GLU A 127 10.37 8.99 -12.28
C GLU A 127 9.66 9.90 -13.31
N GLN A 128 8.55 9.45 -13.91
CA GLN A 128 7.78 10.25 -14.87
C GLN A 128 7.26 11.56 -14.29
N TYR A 129 6.94 11.60 -12.99
CA TYR A 129 6.57 12.83 -12.31
C TYR A 129 7.71 13.88 -12.30
N PHE A 130 8.95 13.42 -12.27
CA PHE A 130 10.15 14.28 -12.23
C PHE A 130 10.77 14.52 -13.60
N ALA A 131 10.27 13.83 -14.63
CA ALA A 131 10.74 13.97 -16.00
C ALA A 131 10.40 15.35 -16.60
N LYS A 132 11.06 15.70 -17.70
CA LYS A 132 10.75 16.92 -18.45
C LYS A 132 9.35 16.89 -19.02
N LEU A 133 8.95 15.74 -19.60
CA LEU A 133 7.59 15.47 -20.04
C LEU A 133 6.88 14.72 -18.92
N LYS A 134 5.82 15.29 -18.38
CA LYS A 134 5.06 14.75 -17.25
C LYS A 134 3.76 14.13 -17.71
N TYR A 135 3.56 12.87 -17.38
CA TYR A 135 2.29 12.15 -17.53
C TYR A 135 2.15 11.06 -16.48
N GLU A 136 0.93 10.60 -16.23
CA GLU A 136 0.67 9.56 -15.25
C GLU A 136 1.06 8.18 -15.80
N ARG A 137 2.10 7.58 -15.21
CA ARG A 137 2.63 6.27 -15.60
C ARG A 137 2.58 5.31 -14.42
N ASN A 138 2.18 4.05 -14.69
CA ASN A 138 2.17 2.96 -13.71
C ASN A 138 3.07 1.79 -14.13
N GLY A 139 3.36 1.65 -15.41
CA GLY A 139 4.25 0.63 -15.93
C GLY A 139 5.72 0.89 -15.58
N ASN A 140 6.47 -0.17 -15.32
CA ASN A 140 7.92 -0.12 -15.09
C ASN A 140 8.70 0.13 -16.40
N ALA A 141 10.01 -0.13 -16.41
CA ALA A 141 10.85 0.04 -17.59
C ALA A 141 10.98 -1.26 -18.43
N THR A 142 10.02 -2.16 -18.33
CA THR A 142 9.92 -3.31 -19.25
C THR A 142 9.31 -2.80 -20.55
N GLU A 143 9.96 -3.07 -21.67
CA GLU A 143 9.40 -2.79 -22.98
C GLU A 143 8.23 -3.73 -23.25
N THR A 144 7.13 -3.18 -23.74
CA THR A 144 5.90 -3.91 -24.06
C THR A 144 5.45 -3.58 -25.47
N ASP A 145 4.69 -4.49 -26.05
CA ASP A 145 4.06 -4.43 -27.36
C ASP A 145 2.56 -4.63 -27.10
N GLU A 146 1.86 -3.52 -26.86
CA GLU A 146 0.47 -3.55 -26.37
C GLU A 146 -0.50 -3.92 -27.49
N ASP A 147 -0.26 -3.52 -28.73
CA ASP A 147 -1.09 -3.82 -29.92
C ASP A 147 -0.71 -5.15 -30.57
N ARG A 148 0.52 -5.66 -30.30
CA ARG A 148 1.07 -6.95 -30.78
C ARG A 148 1.37 -7.01 -32.27
N ASP A 149 1.81 -5.91 -32.82
CA ASP A 149 2.28 -5.84 -34.20
C ASP A 149 3.75 -6.32 -34.35
N GLY A 150 4.45 -6.52 -33.22
CA GLY A 150 5.83 -7.00 -33.16
C GLY A 150 6.88 -5.90 -33.08
N LYS A 151 6.46 -4.63 -32.92
CA LYS A 151 7.31 -3.51 -32.59
C LYS A 151 7.12 -3.12 -31.12
N LEU A 152 7.92 -2.19 -30.64
CA LEU A 152 7.92 -1.81 -29.24
C LEU A 152 8.00 -0.28 -29.14
N ASN A 153 7.14 0.32 -28.35
CA ASN A 153 7.17 1.74 -28.00
C ASN A 153 7.10 2.69 -29.22
N GLU A 154 6.35 2.37 -30.26
CA GLU A 154 6.23 3.19 -31.45
C GLU A 154 5.17 4.29 -31.40
N ASP A 155 4.16 4.18 -30.49
CA ASP A 155 3.13 5.18 -30.31
C ASP A 155 3.14 5.76 -28.89
N SER A 156 4.14 6.56 -28.59
CA SER A 156 4.26 7.25 -27.30
C SER A 156 3.54 8.59 -27.30
N PHE A 157 3.32 9.15 -26.10
CA PHE A 157 2.65 10.43 -25.92
C PHE A 157 3.38 11.60 -26.60
N ASP A 158 2.60 12.47 -27.27
CA ASP A 158 3.09 13.70 -27.89
C ASP A 158 2.56 14.93 -27.16
N ASP A 159 3.47 15.81 -26.76
CA ASP A 159 3.18 17.13 -26.19
C ASP A 159 2.88 18.12 -27.32
N LEU A 160 1.63 18.20 -27.74
CA LEU A 160 1.20 18.96 -28.93
C LEU A 160 1.30 20.47 -28.75
N ASP A 161 1.30 20.96 -27.53
CA ASP A 161 1.38 22.40 -27.26
C ASP A 161 2.71 22.84 -26.67
N GLY A 162 3.62 21.92 -26.42
CA GLY A 162 4.99 22.14 -25.95
C GLY A 162 5.09 22.60 -24.49
N ASN A 163 4.08 22.25 -23.65
CA ASN A 163 4.03 22.71 -22.28
C ASN A 163 4.77 21.79 -21.29
N GLY A 164 5.28 20.63 -21.75
CA GLY A 164 5.97 19.62 -20.95
C GLY A 164 5.03 18.73 -20.13
N ARG A 165 3.77 18.64 -20.49
CA ARG A 165 2.75 17.80 -19.84
C ARG A 165 1.88 17.13 -20.88
N ILE A 166 1.51 15.90 -20.62
CA ILE A 166 0.46 15.22 -21.38
C ILE A 166 -0.84 15.41 -20.62
N THR A 167 -1.79 16.06 -21.30
CA THR A 167 -3.11 16.38 -20.75
C THR A 167 -4.21 15.67 -21.53
N MET A 168 -5.42 16.20 -21.51
CA MET A 168 -6.51 15.69 -22.32
C MET A 168 -6.56 16.46 -23.65
N MET A 169 -6.96 15.76 -24.69
CA MET A 169 -7.25 16.30 -26.01
C MET A 169 -8.76 16.21 -26.25
N ARG A 170 -9.37 17.31 -26.68
CA ARG A 170 -10.77 17.31 -27.12
C ARG A 170 -10.89 17.67 -28.59
N VAL A 171 -11.64 16.86 -29.32
CA VAL A 171 -11.85 17.01 -30.75
C VAL A 171 -13.34 17.32 -30.99
N GLU A 172 -13.64 18.43 -31.66
CA GLU A 172 -15.01 18.77 -32.02
C GLU A 172 -15.52 17.79 -33.09
N SER A 173 -16.56 17.02 -32.75
CA SER A 173 -17.08 15.96 -33.62
C SER A 173 -18.60 15.81 -33.54
N PRO A 174 -19.28 15.58 -34.67
CA PRO A 174 -20.72 15.28 -34.68
C PRO A 174 -21.07 13.98 -33.92
N VAL A 175 -20.11 13.09 -33.77
CA VAL A 175 -20.27 11.83 -33.02
C VAL A 175 -19.68 11.90 -31.62
N GLY A 176 -19.25 13.09 -31.19
CA GLY A 176 -18.71 13.30 -29.84
C GLY A 176 -19.76 12.98 -28.77
N ASP A 177 -19.32 12.34 -27.71
CA ASP A 177 -20.18 11.92 -26.59
C ASP A 177 -19.95 12.74 -25.31
N TYR A 178 -19.04 13.70 -25.34
CA TYR A 178 -18.80 14.63 -24.23
C TYR A 178 -19.42 16.03 -24.50
N LYS A 179 -19.88 16.65 -23.42
CA LYS A 179 -20.35 18.04 -23.36
C LYS A 179 -19.65 18.78 -22.23
N THR A 180 -19.70 20.10 -22.28
CA THR A 180 -19.20 20.93 -21.18
C THR A 180 -20.05 20.71 -19.92
N HIS A 181 -19.39 20.60 -18.78
CA HIS A 181 -20.04 20.49 -17.47
C HIS A 181 -20.88 21.75 -17.22
N PRO A 182 -22.14 21.64 -16.75
CA PRO A 182 -23.04 22.78 -16.63
C PRO A 182 -22.59 23.86 -15.65
N ASP A 183 -21.83 23.47 -14.62
CA ASP A 183 -21.40 24.38 -13.55
C ASP A 183 -19.90 24.76 -13.66
N ASP A 184 -19.12 24.10 -14.52
CA ASP A 184 -17.71 24.44 -14.75
C ASP A 184 -17.30 24.21 -16.21
N ALA A 185 -17.19 25.29 -16.97
CA ALA A 185 -16.89 25.25 -18.40
C ALA A 185 -15.53 24.63 -18.76
N ARG A 186 -14.64 24.47 -17.78
CA ARG A 186 -13.32 23.82 -17.95
C ARG A 186 -13.42 22.31 -18.10
N VAL A 187 -14.45 21.71 -17.49
CA VAL A 187 -14.62 20.26 -17.38
C VAL A 187 -15.55 19.73 -18.47
N LEU A 188 -15.23 18.58 -19.01
CA LEU A 188 -16.08 17.82 -19.92
C LEU A 188 -16.70 16.63 -19.20
N VAL A 189 -17.99 16.41 -19.44
CA VAL A 189 -18.73 15.26 -18.90
C VAL A 189 -19.44 14.52 -20.02
N LYS A 190 -19.62 13.24 -19.83
CA LYS A 190 -20.32 12.41 -20.81
C LYS A 190 -21.79 12.85 -20.92
N ALA A 191 -22.29 13.00 -22.13
CA ALA A 191 -23.68 13.33 -22.38
C ALA A 191 -24.57 12.11 -22.08
N ASP A 192 -25.68 12.33 -21.37
CA ASP A 192 -26.66 11.29 -21.06
C ASP A 192 -27.72 11.21 -22.18
N ALA A 193 -27.51 10.24 -23.07
CA ALA A 193 -28.46 10.03 -24.18
C ALA A 193 -29.86 9.68 -23.69
N ASN A 194 -30.04 9.09 -22.52
CA ASN A 194 -31.37 8.80 -21.95
C ASN A 194 -32.11 10.07 -21.52
N LYS A 195 -31.39 11.17 -21.30
CA LYS A 195 -31.97 12.50 -21.04
C LYS A 195 -32.08 13.35 -22.30
N GLY A 196 -31.81 12.79 -23.48
CA GLY A 196 -31.81 13.52 -24.74
C GLY A 196 -30.64 14.49 -24.90
N GLU A 197 -29.58 14.34 -24.11
CA GLU A 197 -28.39 15.18 -24.23
C GLU A 197 -27.55 14.77 -25.43
N LYS A 198 -26.87 15.73 -26.03
CA LYS A 198 -25.92 15.50 -27.11
C LYS A 198 -24.54 15.96 -26.71
N GLY A 199 -23.55 15.16 -27.02
CA GLY A 199 -22.14 15.55 -26.94
C GLY A 199 -21.74 16.40 -28.15
N LYS A 200 -20.61 17.03 -28.03
CA LYS A 200 -19.98 17.87 -29.05
C LYS A 200 -18.51 17.45 -29.24
N TRP A 201 -17.91 16.79 -28.24
CA TRP A 201 -16.50 16.52 -28.17
C TRP A 201 -16.23 15.01 -28.06
N LEU A 202 -15.22 14.54 -28.77
CA LEU A 202 -14.47 13.36 -28.36
C LEU A 202 -13.48 13.81 -27.27
N LEU A 203 -13.24 12.99 -26.28
CA LEU A 203 -12.26 13.25 -25.21
C LEU A 203 -11.23 12.12 -25.20
N LEU A 204 -9.99 12.45 -25.51
CA LEU A 204 -8.86 11.55 -25.71
C LEU A 204 -7.69 12.00 -24.83
N THR A 205 -6.68 11.18 -24.68
CA THR A 205 -5.36 11.63 -24.17
C THR A 205 -4.65 12.41 -25.26
N GLU A 206 -3.87 13.40 -24.90
CA GLU A 206 -3.06 14.22 -25.81
C GLU A 206 -2.00 13.37 -26.52
N GLY A 207 -1.97 13.44 -27.86
CA GLY A 207 -1.05 12.72 -28.73
C GLY A 207 -1.52 12.66 -30.17
N ILE A 208 -0.78 11.90 -30.98
CA ILE A 208 -1.10 11.56 -32.37
C ILE A 208 -0.94 10.05 -32.55
N ASP A 209 -1.61 9.50 -33.54
CA ASP A 209 -1.46 8.13 -33.99
C ASP A 209 -0.15 8.02 -34.82
N ASN A 210 0.95 7.64 -34.15
CA ASN A 210 2.29 7.69 -34.74
C ASN A 210 2.55 6.56 -35.73
N ASP A 211 1.96 5.40 -35.52
CA ASP A 211 2.12 4.19 -36.34
C ASP A 211 0.95 4.00 -37.34
N LYS A 212 -0.16 4.75 -37.17
CA LYS A 212 -1.33 4.80 -38.04
C LYS A 212 -2.21 3.54 -38.02
N ASP A 213 -2.33 2.95 -36.86
CA ASP A 213 -3.22 1.82 -36.62
C ASP A 213 -4.67 2.25 -36.29
N GLY A 214 -4.90 3.52 -35.96
CA GLY A 214 -6.17 4.14 -35.62
C GLY A 214 -6.43 4.25 -34.11
N LEU A 215 -5.48 3.89 -33.27
CA LEU A 215 -5.47 4.13 -31.85
C LEU A 215 -4.55 5.34 -31.53
N LEU A 216 -4.49 5.77 -30.30
CA LEU A 216 -3.60 6.86 -29.88
C LEU A 216 -2.92 6.50 -28.58
N ASN A 217 -1.61 6.62 -28.54
CA ASN A 217 -0.78 6.46 -27.35
C ASN A 217 -0.92 5.07 -26.68
N GLU A 218 -1.20 4.00 -27.44
CA GLU A 218 -1.41 2.67 -26.85
C GLU A 218 -0.06 1.95 -26.58
N ASP A 219 0.96 2.22 -27.37
CA ASP A 219 2.31 1.63 -27.25
C ASP A 219 3.32 2.65 -26.73
N GLY A 220 3.03 3.22 -25.57
CA GLY A 220 3.91 4.17 -24.90
C GLY A 220 5.16 3.53 -24.30
N GLU A 221 6.04 4.32 -23.67
CA GLU A 221 7.24 3.82 -22.96
C GLU A 221 6.86 2.86 -21.81
N GLY A 222 6.20 1.80 -22.15
CA GLY A 222 5.93 0.58 -21.45
C GLY A 222 5.34 0.70 -20.09
N GLY A 223 5.04 -0.34 -19.67
CA GLY A 223 5.51 -1.47 -19.10
C GLY A 223 4.51 -2.09 -18.16
N ILE A 224 5.01 -2.98 -17.34
CA ILE A 224 4.17 -3.76 -16.44
C ILE A 224 4.01 -3.04 -15.11
N ALA A 225 2.75 -2.84 -14.68
CA ALA A 225 2.42 -2.20 -13.42
C ALA A 225 2.49 -3.21 -12.26
N PHE A 226 3.25 -2.88 -11.21
CA PHE A 226 3.40 -3.74 -10.04
C PHE A 226 2.03 -4.23 -9.51
N ASN A 227 1.08 -3.32 -9.30
CA ASN A 227 -0.24 -3.64 -8.73
C ASN A 227 -1.25 -4.25 -9.73
N ARG A 228 -0.75 -4.79 -10.84
CA ARG A 228 -1.49 -5.62 -11.83
C ARG A 228 -0.77 -6.94 -12.13
N ASN A 229 0.47 -7.10 -11.66
CA ASN A 229 1.34 -8.24 -11.99
C ASN A 229 1.36 -9.34 -10.91
N LEU A 230 0.59 -9.22 -9.82
CA LEU A 230 0.51 -10.27 -8.81
C LEU A 230 -0.46 -11.38 -9.24
N THR A 231 -0.36 -12.54 -8.57
CA THR A 231 -0.92 -13.81 -9.04
C THR A 231 -2.42 -14.01 -8.83
N TYR A 232 -3.08 -13.25 -7.92
CA TYR A 232 -4.50 -13.45 -7.68
C TYR A 232 -5.35 -12.71 -8.72
N LYS A 233 -6.16 -13.47 -9.47
CA LYS A 233 -7.00 -12.94 -10.56
C LYS A 233 -6.21 -12.06 -11.54
N HIS A 234 -4.99 -12.46 -11.83
CA HIS A 234 -4.20 -11.78 -12.86
C HIS A 234 -4.99 -11.77 -14.19
N SER A 235 -5.09 -10.59 -14.77
CA SER A 235 -5.82 -10.38 -16.02
C SER A 235 -4.83 -10.33 -17.17
N THR A 236 -4.48 -11.50 -17.70
CA THR A 236 -3.58 -11.64 -18.87
C THR A 236 -4.04 -10.71 -19.99
N PHE A 237 -3.11 -10.01 -20.60
CA PHE A 237 -3.31 -9.08 -21.70
C PHE A 237 -4.11 -7.82 -21.39
N MET A 238 -4.39 -7.53 -20.12
CA MET A 238 -4.86 -6.19 -19.74
C MET A 238 -3.69 -5.22 -19.74
N PRO A 239 -3.88 -3.97 -20.21
CA PRO A 239 -2.80 -2.97 -20.21
C PRO A 239 -2.07 -2.89 -18.87
N GLY A 240 -0.75 -2.98 -18.90
CA GLY A 240 0.12 -2.97 -17.73
C GLY A 240 0.07 -4.22 -16.83
N ALA A 241 -0.60 -5.31 -17.21
CA ALA A 241 -0.59 -6.56 -16.44
C ALA A 241 0.54 -7.53 -16.88
N GLY A 242 0.91 -7.47 -18.15
CA GLY A 242 1.81 -8.43 -18.77
C GLY A 242 1.16 -9.77 -19.08
N ASP A 243 1.87 -10.62 -19.81
CA ASP A 243 1.36 -11.92 -20.27
C ASP A 243 1.17 -12.91 -19.14
N PHE A 244 2.02 -12.87 -18.13
CA PHE A 244 2.00 -13.78 -16.98
C PHE A 244 2.15 -13.02 -15.67
N PRO A 245 1.60 -13.55 -14.57
CA PRO A 245 1.78 -12.96 -13.25
C PRO A 245 3.20 -13.16 -12.72
N ALA A 246 3.65 -12.21 -11.91
CA ALA A 246 4.94 -12.25 -11.22
C ALA A 246 6.15 -12.41 -12.17
N THR A 247 6.07 -11.80 -13.35
CA THR A 247 7.19 -11.75 -14.30
C THR A 247 8.24 -10.73 -13.90
N GLU A 248 7.80 -9.63 -13.30
CA GLU A 248 8.66 -8.51 -13.00
C GLU A 248 9.58 -8.78 -11.81
N LYS A 249 10.82 -8.27 -11.90
CA LYS A 249 11.86 -8.48 -10.88
C LYS A 249 11.44 -7.97 -9.51
N GLU A 250 10.86 -6.78 -9.47
CA GLU A 250 10.35 -6.15 -8.26
C GLU A 250 9.21 -6.94 -7.63
N THR A 251 8.24 -7.40 -8.44
CA THR A 251 7.14 -8.24 -7.98
C THR A 251 7.68 -9.54 -7.40
N ARG A 252 8.55 -10.23 -8.12
CA ARG A 252 9.15 -11.50 -7.66
C ARG A 252 9.95 -11.33 -6.37
N ALA A 253 10.80 -10.30 -6.29
CA ALA A 253 11.61 -10.04 -5.11
C ALA A 253 10.76 -9.80 -3.84
N LEU A 254 9.64 -9.08 -3.96
CA LEU A 254 8.69 -8.93 -2.86
C LEU A 254 8.06 -10.27 -2.46
N LEU A 255 7.58 -11.04 -3.45
CA LEU A 255 6.92 -12.32 -3.21
C LEU A 255 7.86 -13.32 -2.53
N ASP A 256 9.09 -13.47 -3.05
CA ASP A 256 10.10 -14.38 -2.51
C ASP A 256 10.42 -14.01 -1.06
N PHE A 257 10.65 -12.72 -0.77
CA PHE A 257 10.89 -12.28 0.59
C PHE A 257 9.69 -12.59 1.52
N LEU A 258 8.48 -12.27 1.10
CA LEU A 258 7.29 -12.46 1.94
C LEU A 258 6.99 -13.94 2.19
N TYR A 259 7.19 -14.82 1.21
CA TYR A 259 7.01 -16.27 1.40
C TYR A 259 8.02 -16.87 2.38
N ASP A 260 9.23 -16.30 2.49
CA ASP A 260 10.25 -16.70 3.48
C ASP A 260 10.04 -16.03 4.85
N ALA A 261 9.37 -14.88 4.90
CA ALA A 261 9.07 -14.15 6.12
C ALA A 261 7.82 -14.70 6.82
N PHE A 262 7.94 -15.90 7.42
CA PHE A 262 6.82 -16.59 8.09
C PHE A 262 6.19 -15.81 9.25
N ASN A 263 6.88 -14.81 9.78
CA ASN A 263 6.42 -14.01 10.92
C ASN A 263 5.50 -12.84 10.54
N VAL A 264 5.29 -12.56 9.26
CA VAL A 264 4.35 -11.53 8.80
C VAL A 264 2.92 -12.01 9.11
N TYR A 265 2.20 -11.27 9.96
CA TYR A 265 0.78 -11.51 10.22
C TYR A 265 -0.14 -10.58 9.43
N ALA A 266 0.33 -9.39 9.08
CA ALA A 266 -0.42 -8.41 8.33
C ALA A 266 0.42 -7.73 7.24
N VAL A 267 -0.22 -7.43 6.12
CA VAL A 267 0.29 -6.60 5.03
C VAL A 267 -0.54 -5.32 5.00
N VAL A 268 0.11 -4.17 4.93
CA VAL A 268 -0.53 -2.86 4.76
C VAL A 268 0.09 -2.18 3.55
N SER A 269 -0.72 -1.89 2.54
CA SER A 269 -0.27 -1.19 1.34
C SER A 269 -0.89 0.21 1.23
N PHE A 270 -0.11 1.12 0.67
CA PHE A 270 -0.52 2.49 0.37
C PHE A 270 -0.65 2.64 -1.14
N GLY A 271 -1.89 2.59 -1.65
CA GLY A 271 -2.20 2.59 -3.08
C GLY A 271 -3.69 2.67 -3.36
N ALA A 272 -4.08 2.44 -4.62
CA ALA A 272 -5.45 2.66 -5.09
C ALA A 272 -6.51 1.75 -4.44
N ASN A 273 -6.13 0.57 -3.95
CA ASN A 273 -7.04 -0.33 -3.26
C ASN A 273 -7.42 0.23 -1.88
N ASN A 274 -8.64 -0.08 -1.42
CA ASN A 274 -9.14 0.46 -0.16
C ASN A 274 -10.07 -0.51 0.57
N ASN A 275 -9.60 -1.09 1.68
CA ASN A 275 -10.43 -1.82 2.63
C ASN A 275 -10.24 -1.32 4.07
N LEU A 276 -9.47 -0.26 4.25
CA LEU A 276 -9.29 0.39 5.55
C LEU A 276 -10.33 1.47 5.80
N SER A 277 -10.62 2.34 4.82
CA SER A 277 -11.65 3.36 5.00
C SER A 277 -13.06 2.78 4.89
N THR A 278 -13.24 1.79 4.01
CA THR A 278 -14.49 1.06 3.80
C THR A 278 -14.19 -0.44 3.84
N PRO A 279 -14.62 -1.16 4.89
CA PRO A 279 -14.29 -2.56 5.02
C PRO A 279 -14.97 -3.41 3.94
N ILE A 280 -14.36 -4.53 3.60
CA ILE A 280 -14.93 -5.49 2.66
C ILE A 280 -16.12 -6.19 3.31
N ALA A 281 -17.28 -6.09 2.67
CA ALA A 281 -18.48 -6.79 3.12
C ALA A 281 -18.34 -8.31 2.91
N TYR A 282 -18.80 -9.09 3.89
CA TYR A 282 -18.91 -10.53 3.73
C TYR A 282 -19.92 -10.89 2.63
N ASN A 283 -19.49 -11.72 1.69
CA ASN A 283 -20.33 -12.28 0.64
C ASN A 283 -20.31 -13.81 0.74
N ALA A 284 -21.43 -14.39 1.21
CA ALA A 284 -21.53 -15.83 1.47
C ALA A 284 -21.38 -16.69 0.20
N LEU A 285 -21.81 -16.22 -0.96
CA LEU A 285 -21.66 -16.93 -2.23
C LEU A 285 -20.20 -17.00 -2.63
N ALA A 286 -19.54 -15.83 -2.74
CA ALA A 286 -18.14 -15.73 -3.11
C ALA A 286 -17.18 -16.43 -2.12
N ALA A 287 -17.53 -16.46 -0.82
CA ALA A 287 -16.76 -17.15 0.21
C ALA A 287 -16.87 -18.69 0.15
N ARG A 288 -17.90 -19.24 -0.51
CA ARG A 288 -18.15 -20.68 -0.64
C ARG A 288 -17.74 -21.25 -1.99
N GLU A 289 -17.29 -20.42 -2.93
CA GLU A 289 -16.80 -20.90 -4.22
C GLU A 289 -15.63 -21.89 -4.02
N ARG A 290 -15.48 -22.81 -4.96
CA ARG A 290 -14.36 -23.78 -4.97
C ARG A 290 -13.00 -23.06 -4.91
N ILE A 291 -12.85 -21.99 -5.69
CA ILE A 291 -11.76 -21.02 -5.58
C ILE A 291 -12.35 -19.83 -4.84
N VAL A 292 -11.99 -19.67 -3.57
CA VAL A 292 -12.54 -18.62 -2.73
C VAL A 292 -12.33 -17.26 -3.38
N ALA A 293 -13.43 -16.56 -3.67
CA ALA A 293 -13.43 -15.26 -4.35
C ALA A 293 -13.89 -14.09 -3.45
N GLY A 294 -14.29 -14.39 -2.20
CA GLY A 294 -14.70 -13.41 -1.20
C GLY A 294 -14.06 -13.67 0.17
N TYR A 295 -14.01 -12.65 1.01
CA TYR A 295 -13.49 -12.81 2.38
C TYR A 295 -14.34 -13.81 3.15
N LEU A 296 -13.68 -14.67 3.92
CA LEU A 296 -14.38 -15.54 4.87
C LEU A 296 -14.94 -14.70 6.02
N GLU A 297 -16.05 -15.11 6.60
CA GLU A 297 -16.80 -14.32 7.59
C GLU A 297 -15.94 -13.83 8.78
N PRO A 298 -15.10 -14.68 9.43
CA PRO A 298 -14.22 -14.21 10.50
C PRO A 298 -13.20 -13.17 10.04
N ASP A 299 -12.68 -13.31 8.81
CA ASP A 299 -11.70 -12.39 8.25
C ASP A 299 -12.33 -11.05 7.84
N ALA A 300 -13.58 -11.07 7.35
CA ALA A 300 -14.34 -9.85 7.10
C ALA A 300 -14.62 -9.08 8.41
N LYS A 301 -14.92 -9.79 9.50
CA LYS A 301 -15.07 -9.19 10.84
C LYS A 301 -13.76 -8.58 11.33
N ALA A 302 -12.64 -9.27 11.14
CA ALA A 302 -11.31 -8.74 11.48
C ALA A 302 -10.98 -7.48 10.64
N ASN A 303 -11.28 -7.48 9.34
CA ASN A 303 -11.13 -6.30 8.49
C ASN A 303 -12.01 -5.15 8.97
N SER A 304 -13.27 -5.40 9.34
CA SER A 304 -14.16 -4.36 9.88
C SER A 304 -13.61 -3.74 11.16
N MET A 305 -13.11 -4.56 12.10
CA MET A 305 -12.49 -4.07 13.34
C MET A 305 -11.28 -3.16 13.07
N VAL A 306 -10.42 -3.55 12.12
CA VAL A 306 -9.25 -2.75 11.74
C VAL A 306 -9.65 -1.49 10.98
N SER A 307 -10.69 -1.54 10.14
CA SER A 307 -11.28 -0.38 9.48
C SER A 307 -11.84 0.64 10.48
N ASP A 308 -12.54 0.18 11.51
CA ASP A 308 -13.05 1.04 12.59
C ASP A 308 -11.89 1.73 13.36
N LEU A 309 -10.81 0.98 13.61
CA LEU A 309 -9.58 1.54 14.20
C LEU A 309 -8.97 2.60 13.28
N TYR A 310 -8.83 2.30 12.00
CA TYR A 310 -8.29 3.20 10.99
C TYR A 310 -9.09 4.51 10.92
N ASN A 311 -10.40 4.44 10.73
CA ASN A 311 -11.27 5.60 10.62
C ASN A 311 -11.27 6.46 11.90
N ARG A 312 -11.22 5.83 13.07
CA ARG A 312 -11.14 6.53 14.35
C ARG A 312 -9.81 7.28 14.54
N VAL A 313 -8.71 6.70 14.06
CA VAL A 313 -7.36 7.28 14.24
C VAL A 313 -7.08 8.36 13.20
N THR A 314 -7.41 8.09 11.93
CA THR A 314 -7.12 9.01 10.81
C THR A 314 -8.16 10.11 10.66
N GLY A 315 -9.39 9.86 11.14
CA GLY A 315 -10.53 10.78 10.95
C GLY A 315 -11.00 10.84 9.50
N THR A 316 -10.69 9.82 8.69
CA THR A 316 -11.09 9.76 7.28
C THR A 316 -12.59 9.60 7.12
N ARG A 317 -13.17 10.22 6.07
CA ARG A 317 -14.60 10.18 5.74
C ARG A 317 -14.77 10.22 4.22
N ASP A 318 -15.93 9.80 3.76
CA ASP A 318 -16.34 9.92 2.35
C ASP A 318 -15.34 9.29 1.37
N ALA A 319 -14.75 8.15 1.75
CA ALA A 319 -13.79 7.43 0.92
C ALA A 319 -14.43 6.97 -0.39
N PRO A 320 -13.70 7.04 -1.51
CA PRO A 320 -14.15 6.45 -2.76
C PRO A 320 -14.27 4.93 -2.62
N LYS A 321 -15.13 4.33 -3.45
CA LYS A 321 -15.21 2.87 -3.54
C LYS A 321 -13.85 2.31 -3.96
N SER A 322 -13.45 1.21 -3.33
CA SER A 322 -12.25 0.49 -3.74
C SER A 322 -12.38 -0.01 -5.17
N VAL A 323 -11.34 0.19 -5.96
CA VAL A 323 -11.24 -0.40 -7.28
C VAL A 323 -10.53 -1.74 -7.13
N SER A 324 -11.18 -2.82 -7.56
CA SER A 324 -10.56 -4.15 -7.61
C SER A 324 -10.35 -4.51 -9.08
N GLY A 325 -9.10 -4.69 -9.48
CA GLY A 325 -8.74 -5.03 -10.85
C GLY A 325 -8.20 -6.46 -11.03
N GLY A 326 -7.88 -7.15 -9.93
CA GLY A 326 -7.09 -8.37 -9.97
C GLY A 326 -5.60 -8.09 -10.20
N GLY A 327 -4.75 -9.04 -9.80
CA GLY A 327 -3.29 -8.87 -9.83
C GLY A 327 -2.75 -7.84 -8.83
N ASP A 328 -3.56 -7.42 -7.86
CA ASP A 328 -3.23 -6.39 -6.87
C ASP A 328 -2.72 -6.97 -5.54
N ILE A 329 -1.95 -6.15 -4.81
CA ILE A 329 -1.29 -6.56 -3.55
C ILE A 329 -2.29 -6.82 -2.42
N LEU A 330 -3.41 -6.08 -2.35
CA LEU A 330 -4.44 -6.28 -1.34
C LEU A 330 -5.05 -7.68 -1.47
N SER A 331 -5.47 -8.02 -2.68
CA SER A 331 -6.09 -9.31 -2.98
C SER A 331 -5.09 -10.46 -2.87
N TRP A 332 -3.88 -10.31 -3.39
CA TRP A 332 -2.83 -11.31 -3.26
C TRP A 332 -2.49 -11.60 -1.79
N GLY A 333 -2.33 -10.57 -0.99
CA GLY A 333 -1.98 -10.68 0.43
C GLY A 333 -2.98 -11.51 1.23
N TYR A 334 -4.27 -11.40 0.89
CA TYR A 334 -5.31 -12.18 1.52
C TYR A 334 -5.49 -13.57 0.88
N PHE A 335 -5.73 -13.62 -0.44
CA PHE A 335 -6.16 -14.86 -1.11
C PHE A 335 -5.04 -15.87 -1.37
N HIS A 336 -3.82 -15.41 -1.68
CA HIS A 336 -2.70 -16.30 -1.98
C HIS A 336 -1.67 -16.38 -0.86
N TYR A 337 -1.31 -15.26 -0.25
CA TYR A 337 -0.37 -15.25 0.87
C TYR A 337 -1.02 -15.68 2.19
N GLY A 338 -2.34 -15.50 2.33
CA GLY A 338 -3.11 -15.95 3.49
C GLY A 338 -2.84 -15.14 4.76
N ARG A 339 -2.60 -13.84 4.63
CA ARG A 339 -2.38 -12.92 5.77
C ARG A 339 -3.55 -11.93 5.89
N TYR A 340 -3.64 -11.25 7.02
CA TYR A 340 -4.46 -10.05 7.09
C TYR A 340 -3.89 -9.03 6.10
N SER A 341 -4.69 -8.58 5.14
CA SER A 341 -4.26 -7.68 4.09
C SER A 341 -5.12 -6.43 4.11
N PHE A 342 -4.46 -5.27 4.17
CA PHE A 342 -5.09 -3.97 4.30
C PHE A 342 -4.51 -3.00 3.29
N SER A 343 -5.35 -2.11 2.76
CA SER A 343 -4.92 -1.09 1.80
C SER A 343 -5.72 0.20 1.95
N THR A 344 -5.09 1.32 1.60
CA THR A 344 -5.71 2.65 1.57
C THR A 344 -4.96 3.58 0.61
N PRO A 345 -5.66 4.46 -0.13
CA PRO A 345 -5.03 5.55 -0.87
C PRO A 345 -4.53 6.68 0.04
N CYS A 346 -4.78 6.61 1.33
CA CYS A 346 -4.40 7.58 2.36
C CYS A 346 -5.06 8.95 2.23
N TRP A 347 -5.34 9.38 1.03
CA TRP A 347 -5.98 10.65 0.70
C TRP A 347 -6.85 10.50 -0.55
N TRP A 348 -7.85 11.31 -0.64
CA TRP A 348 -8.71 11.54 -1.81
C TRP A 348 -9.23 12.96 -1.76
N VAL A 349 -9.65 13.48 -2.90
CA VAL A 349 -10.17 14.83 -2.99
C VAL A 349 -11.39 14.97 -2.09
N PRO A 350 -11.36 15.85 -1.08
CA PRO A 350 -12.53 16.09 -0.24
C PRO A 350 -13.68 16.67 -1.05
N LYS A 351 -14.91 16.40 -0.65
CA LYS A 351 -16.07 17.05 -1.26
C LYS A 351 -16.01 18.57 -1.04
N ALA A 352 -16.09 19.31 -2.11
CA ALA A 352 -16.13 20.77 -2.07
C ALA A 352 -17.38 21.25 -1.31
N LYS A 353 -17.24 22.32 -0.52
CA LYS A 353 -18.38 22.89 0.20
C LYS A 353 -19.23 23.74 -0.75
N PRO A 354 -20.58 23.66 -0.68
CA PRO A 354 -21.43 24.57 -1.42
C PRO A 354 -21.23 26.01 -0.92
N ASP A 355 -21.23 26.97 -1.81
CA ASP A 355 -21.21 28.39 -1.45
C ASP A 355 -22.62 28.81 -1.00
N THR A 356 -22.83 28.81 0.31
CA THR A 356 -24.11 29.14 0.93
C THR A 356 -24.52 30.62 0.72
N ALA A 357 -23.57 31.49 0.38
CA ALA A 357 -23.84 32.91 0.17
C ALA A 357 -24.49 33.22 -1.18
N LYS A 358 -24.31 32.35 -2.19
CA LYS A 358 -24.73 32.63 -3.56
C LYS A 358 -26.04 31.99 -3.97
N LYS A 359 -26.80 31.29 -3.12
CA LYS A 359 -27.99 30.48 -3.49
C LYS A 359 -27.75 29.61 -4.73
N GLU A 360 -26.52 29.16 -4.94
CA GLU A 360 -26.17 28.28 -6.07
C GLU A 360 -26.96 26.99 -5.95
N LYS A 361 -27.54 26.53 -7.08
CA LYS A 361 -28.03 25.14 -7.17
C LYS A 361 -26.91 24.22 -6.71
N ALA A 362 -27.26 23.18 -5.97
CA ALA A 362 -26.28 22.21 -5.50
C ALA A 362 -25.36 21.85 -6.67
N PHE A 363 -24.07 22.23 -6.54
CA PHE A 363 -23.03 21.92 -7.51
C PHE A 363 -23.01 20.40 -7.65
N SER A 364 -23.01 19.86 -8.86
CA SER A 364 -22.85 18.41 -9.03
C SER A 364 -21.42 18.05 -8.67
N LEU A 365 -21.23 17.53 -7.45
CA LEU A 365 -19.96 17.02 -6.93
C LEU A 365 -19.69 15.57 -7.37
N ASP A 366 -20.50 15.04 -8.28
CA ASP A 366 -20.39 13.67 -8.75
C ASP A 366 -19.24 13.49 -9.75
N ASP A 367 -18.86 14.58 -10.45
CA ASP A 367 -17.71 14.58 -11.33
C ASP A 367 -16.40 14.86 -10.53
N PRO A 368 -15.41 13.97 -10.59
CA PRO A 368 -14.16 14.12 -9.83
C PRO A 368 -13.36 15.37 -10.19
N ALA A 369 -13.31 15.74 -11.48
CA ALA A 369 -12.55 16.90 -11.95
C ALA A 369 -13.20 18.21 -11.49
N ALA A 370 -14.53 18.31 -11.64
CA ALA A 370 -15.29 19.49 -11.18
C ALA A 370 -15.20 19.65 -9.66
N ASN A 371 -15.32 18.55 -8.90
CA ASN A 371 -15.14 18.56 -7.45
C ASN A 371 -13.73 19.01 -7.06
N TYR A 372 -12.69 18.47 -7.73
CA TYR A 372 -11.30 18.84 -7.46
C TYR A 372 -11.06 20.33 -7.69
N LEU A 373 -11.44 20.87 -8.85
CA LEU A 373 -11.25 22.28 -9.19
C LEU A 373 -11.95 23.21 -8.20
N ARG A 374 -13.16 22.86 -7.76
CA ARG A 374 -13.90 23.62 -6.76
C ARG A 374 -13.23 23.56 -5.39
N TRP A 375 -12.85 22.35 -4.95
CA TRP A 375 -12.12 22.17 -3.69
C TRP A 375 -10.79 22.91 -3.70
N ALA A 376 -10.01 22.79 -4.75
CA ALA A 376 -8.72 23.45 -4.90
C ALA A 376 -8.85 24.98 -4.83
N GLN A 377 -9.85 25.54 -5.49
CA GLN A 377 -10.17 26.96 -5.42
C GLN A 377 -10.47 27.38 -3.97
N GLN A 378 -11.25 26.61 -3.23
CA GLN A 378 -11.56 26.87 -1.82
C GLN A 378 -10.33 26.82 -0.91
N GLN A 379 -9.32 26.01 -1.29
CA GLN A 379 -8.04 25.87 -0.56
C GLN A 379 -6.97 26.88 -1.02
N GLY A 380 -7.28 27.74 -2.00
CA GLY A 380 -6.30 28.65 -2.59
C GLY A 380 -5.16 27.93 -3.32
N ILE A 381 -5.41 26.73 -3.86
CA ILE A 381 -4.45 25.96 -4.63
C ILE A 381 -4.47 26.47 -6.08
N THR A 382 -3.29 26.78 -6.59
CA THR A 382 -3.05 27.21 -7.98
C THR A 382 -2.42 26.09 -8.80
N ASN A 383 -2.28 26.26 -10.10
CA ASN A 383 -1.70 25.26 -11.01
C ASN A 383 -2.43 23.91 -10.96
N THR A 384 -3.74 23.97 -11.07
CA THR A 384 -4.63 22.80 -11.00
C THR A 384 -5.23 22.43 -12.36
N PHE A 385 -5.17 23.36 -13.29
CA PHE A 385 -5.79 23.25 -14.60
C PHE A 385 -4.94 23.96 -15.66
N ILE A 386 -4.82 23.32 -16.81
CA ILE A 386 -4.18 23.85 -18.02
C ILE A 386 -5.30 24.27 -18.96
N GLU A 387 -5.30 25.55 -19.34
CA GLU A 387 -6.37 26.11 -20.19
C GLU A 387 -6.38 25.44 -21.56
N TRP A 388 -7.59 25.18 -22.08
CA TRP A 388 -7.77 24.59 -23.39
C TRP A 388 -7.15 25.47 -24.48
N LYS A 389 -6.17 24.93 -25.19
CA LYS A 389 -5.43 25.60 -26.25
C LYS A 389 -5.61 24.86 -27.56
N GLN A 390 -5.97 25.58 -28.61
CA GLN A 390 -6.12 24.99 -29.93
C GLN A 390 -4.75 24.59 -30.50
N VAL A 391 -4.69 23.37 -31.02
CA VAL A 391 -3.51 22.79 -31.66
C VAL A 391 -3.85 22.23 -33.03
N GLN A 392 -2.82 21.93 -33.84
CA GLN A 392 -2.97 21.15 -35.06
C GLN A 392 -2.72 19.67 -34.72
N ASN A 393 -3.56 18.78 -35.22
CA ASN A 393 -3.39 17.34 -35.09
C ASN A 393 -3.59 16.70 -36.47
N PRO A 394 -2.61 15.92 -36.98
CA PRO A 394 -2.67 15.33 -38.30
C PRO A 394 -3.81 14.30 -38.49
N ASP A 395 -4.24 13.63 -37.41
CA ASP A 395 -5.33 12.65 -37.45
C ASP A 395 -6.71 13.32 -37.54
N TYR A 396 -6.78 14.58 -37.14
CA TYR A 396 -8.01 15.40 -37.17
C TYR A 396 -7.84 16.71 -37.97
N PRO A 397 -7.42 16.64 -39.27
CA PRO A 397 -6.99 17.81 -40.02
C PRO A 397 -8.09 18.88 -40.29
N ASN A 398 -9.36 18.47 -40.21
CA ASN A 398 -10.51 19.33 -40.51
C ASN A 398 -11.37 19.63 -39.28
N GLN A 399 -10.94 19.23 -38.11
CA GLN A 399 -11.70 19.41 -36.86
C GLN A 399 -10.98 20.41 -35.96
N LYS A 400 -11.74 21.01 -35.07
CA LYS A 400 -11.17 21.81 -33.99
C LYS A 400 -10.64 20.88 -32.93
N VAL A 401 -9.34 20.94 -32.72
CA VAL A 401 -8.62 20.17 -31.68
C VAL A 401 -8.09 21.13 -30.63
N GLU A 402 -8.32 20.81 -29.37
CA GLU A 402 -7.79 21.58 -28.25
C GLU A 402 -7.21 20.62 -27.20
N VAL A 403 -6.04 20.99 -26.62
CA VAL A 403 -5.39 20.27 -25.53
C VAL A 403 -5.46 21.09 -24.24
N GLY A 404 -5.52 20.42 -23.10
CA GLY A 404 -5.67 21.04 -21.79
C GLY A 404 -6.36 20.11 -20.79
N GLY A 405 -6.85 20.67 -19.70
CA GLY A 405 -7.50 19.87 -18.65
C GLY A 405 -6.83 19.96 -17.30
N LEU A 406 -7.05 18.99 -16.45
CA LEU A 406 -6.39 18.95 -15.13
C LEU A 406 -4.87 18.79 -15.28
N GLU A 407 -4.11 19.42 -14.40
CA GLU A 407 -2.70 19.11 -14.22
C GLU A 407 -2.56 17.61 -13.87
N PRO A 408 -1.62 16.86 -14.47
CA PRO A 408 -1.41 15.45 -14.15
C PRO A 408 -1.15 15.21 -12.65
N PHE A 409 -1.48 14.03 -12.15
CA PHE A 409 -1.27 13.55 -10.77
C PHE A 409 -2.14 14.19 -9.67
N VAL A 410 -2.87 15.26 -9.92
CA VAL A 410 -3.53 16.06 -8.88
C VAL A 410 -4.74 15.39 -8.24
N LEU A 411 -5.39 14.45 -8.92
CA LEU A 411 -6.58 13.77 -8.39
C LEU A 411 -6.23 12.72 -7.31
N ILE A 412 -5.01 12.23 -7.32
CA ILE A 412 -4.57 11.12 -6.44
C ILE A 412 -3.47 11.53 -5.47
N ASN A 413 -2.82 12.67 -5.69
CA ASN A 413 -1.79 13.17 -4.80
C ASN A 413 -2.19 14.53 -4.22
N PRO A 414 -2.21 14.69 -2.88
CA PRO A 414 -2.47 15.98 -2.26
C PRO A 414 -1.35 16.96 -2.51
N PRO A 415 -1.61 18.28 -2.41
CA PRO A 415 -0.52 19.26 -2.32
C PRO A 415 0.46 18.89 -1.23
N TYR A 416 1.77 18.95 -1.49
CA TYR A 416 2.79 18.42 -0.59
C TYR A 416 2.72 18.99 0.83
N LYS A 417 2.27 20.24 0.99
CA LYS A 417 2.03 20.88 2.31
C LYS A 417 1.09 20.09 3.23
N MET A 418 0.27 19.18 2.68
CA MET A 418 -0.67 18.34 3.45
C MET A 418 -0.07 16.98 3.81
N VAL A 419 1.02 16.57 3.15
CA VAL A 419 1.60 15.21 3.28
C VAL A 419 2.02 14.92 4.73
N GLY A 420 2.66 15.87 5.40
CA GLY A 420 3.14 15.68 6.78
C GLY A 420 2.04 15.26 7.78
N ASP A 421 0.88 15.90 7.72
CA ASP A 421 -0.27 15.58 8.58
C ASP A 421 -0.88 14.22 8.22
N ILE A 422 -0.93 13.89 6.93
CA ILE A 422 -1.43 12.59 6.45
C ILE A 422 -0.50 11.49 6.95
N VAL A 423 0.81 11.63 6.75
CA VAL A 423 1.84 10.69 7.23
C VAL A 423 1.72 10.48 8.74
N LYS A 424 1.58 11.57 9.52
CA LYS A 424 1.46 11.47 10.98
C LYS A 424 0.26 10.60 11.40
N LYS A 425 -0.93 10.85 10.86
CA LYS A 425 -2.15 10.09 11.17
C LYS A 425 -2.01 8.61 10.84
N HIS A 426 -1.39 8.29 9.72
CA HIS A 426 -1.19 6.90 9.30
C HIS A 426 -0.06 6.22 10.10
N THR A 427 0.95 6.97 10.53
CA THR A 427 1.94 6.48 11.51
C THR A 427 1.23 6.07 12.80
N ASP A 428 0.36 6.93 13.33
CA ASP A 428 -0.42 6.65 14.55
C ASP A 428 -1.30 5.40 14.36
N PHE A 429 -1.88 5.21 13.16
CA PHE A 429 -2.64 4.00 12.84
C PHE A 429 -1.75 2.75 12.83
N LEU A 430 -0.62 2.75 12.12
CA LEU A 430 0.27 1.59 12.03
C LEU A 430 0.83 1.18 13.40
N VAL A 431 1.14 2.16 14.24
CA VAL A 431 1.57 1.93 15.64
C VAL A 431 0.46 1.28 16.46
N LYS A 432 -0.80 1.68 16.26
CA LYS A 432 -1.96 1.08 16.95
C LYS A 432 -2.39 -0.26 16.33
N LEU A 433 -2.13 -0.48 15.05
CA LEU A 433 -2.35 -1.78 14.42
C LEU A 433 -1.44 -2.85 15.04
N ALA A 434 -0.21 -2.50 15.40
CA ALA A 434 0.68 -3.40 16.12
C ALA A 434 0.14 -3.82 17.50
N ASP A 435 -0.70 -3.02 18.14
CA ASP A 435 -1.39 -3.41 19.39
C ASP A 435 -2.50 -4.44 19.16
N GLN A 436 -2.94 -4.63 17.91
CA GLN A 436 -3.96 -5.63 17.56
C GLN A 436 -3.36 -7.00 17.21
N GLN A 437 -2.03 -7.10 17.13
CA GLN A 437 -1.34 -8.35 16.75
C GLN A 437 -1.76 -9.52 17.65
N PRO A 438 -1.77 -10.76 17.14
CA PRO A 438 -1.94 -11.93 17.98
C PRO A 438 -0.78 -12.02 18.99
N GLU A 439 -1.10 -12.31 20.24
CA GLU A 439 -0.12 -12.45 21.33
C GLU A 439 -0.40 -13.71 22.13
N ILE A 440 0.46 -14.71 22.00
CA ILE A 440 0.35 -15.97 22.73
C ILE A 440 0.96 -15.83 24.12
N ASP A 441 0.25 -16.39 25.11
CA ASP A 441 0.76 -16.55 26.48
C ASP A 441 0.40 -17.91 27.07
N ILE A 442 1.19 -18.37 28.05
CA ILE A 442 0.99 -19.60 28.79
C ILE A 442 0.51 -19.23 30.19
N THR A 443 -0.64 -19.75 30.56
CA THR A 443 -1.29 -19.50 31.86
C THR A 443 -1.68 -20.80 32.54
N ASN A 444 -2.10 -20.72 33.79
CA ASN A 444 -2.59 -21.87 34.60
C ASN A 444 -1.65 -23.08 34.63
N LEU A 445 -0.32 -22.83 34.57
CA LEU A 445 0.66 -23.89 34.68
C LEU A 445 0.56 -24.56 36.05
N LYS A 446 0.30 -25.86 36.06
CA LYS A 446 0.19 -26.69 37.27
C LYS A 446 0.99 -27.97 37.13
N THR A 447 1.55 -28.41 38.24
CA THR A 447 2.21 -29.73 38.39
C THR A 447 1.57 -30.47 39.55
N GLU A 448 1.17 -31.71 39.32
CA GLU A 448 0.57 -32.60 40.31
C GLU A 448 1.38 -33.92 40.37
N LYS A 449 1.99 -34.22 41.50
CA LYS A 449 2.69 -35.48 41.73
C LYS A 449 1.71 -36.60 42.04
N LEU A 450 1.71 -37.66 41.21
CA LEU A 450 0.77 -38.78 41.31
C LEU A 450 1.37 -40.02 41.96
N GLY A 451 2.64 -39.95 42.42
CA GLY A 451 3.39 -41.08 42.94
C GLY A 451 4.12 -41.90 41.84
N ASN A 452 4.95 -42.83 42.25
CA ASN A 452 5.74 -43.73 41.37
C ASN A 452 6.53 -43.00 40.26
N GLY A 453 7.05 -41.79 40.54
CA GLY A 453 7.78 -40.99 39.61
C GLY A 453 6.95 -40.38 38.49
N LEU A 454 5.60 -40.37 38.61
CA LEU A 454 4.66 -39.76 37.66
C LEU A 454 4.25 -38.37 38.13
N THR A 455 4.29 -37.41 37.20
CA THR A 455 3.83 -36.05 37.41
C THR A 455 2.88 -35.66 36.27
N ARG A 456 1.73 -35.11 36.60
CA ARG A 456 0.83 -34.45 35.64
C ARG A 456 1.28 -33.01 35.52
N VAL A 457 1.47 -32.56 34.29
CA VAL A 457 1.73 -31.15 33.93
C VAL A 457 0.57 -30.66 33.10
N SER A 458 -0.06 -29.57 33.48
CA SER A 458 -1.15 -28.95 32.73
C SER A 458 -0.92 -27.45 32.60
N LEU A 459 -1.40 -26.89 31.51
CA LEU A 459 -1.36 -25.44 31.23
C LEU A 459 -2.46 -25.05 30.24
N ASP A 460 -2.74 -23.77 30.19
CA ASP A 460 -3.60 -23.16 29.16
C ASP A 460 -2.75 -22.28 28.26
N LEU A 461 -2.94 -22.43 26.95
CA LEU A 461 -2.42 -21.53 25.94
C LEU A 461 -3.51 -20.53 25.56
N ILE A 462 -3.25 -19.24 25.69
CA ILE A 462 -4.22 -18.17 25.41
C ILE A 462 -3.65 -17.23 24.34
N ASN A 463 -4.54 -16.75 23.44
CA ASN A 463 -4.25 -15.59 22.58
C ASN A 463 -4.84 -14.33 23.25
N LYS A 464 -3.98 -13.46 23.75
CA LYS A 464 -4.34 -12.17 24.38
C LYS A 464 -4.54 -11.04 23.36
N GLY A 465 -4.13 -11.27 22.10
CA GLY A 465 -4.25 -10.30 21.01
C GLY A 465 -5.69 -10.11 20.54
N ALA A 466 -5.94 -9.03 19.84
CA ALA A 466 -7.25 -8.72 19.28
C ALA A 466 -7.50 -9.41 17.93
N LEU A 467 -6.46 -9.85 17.25
CA LEU A 467 -6.55 -10.66 16.03
C LEU A 467 -6.32 -12.15 16.35
N PRO A 468 -7.00 -13.07 15.67
CA PRO A 468 -6.63 -14.49 15.64
C PRO A 468 -5.17 -14.69 15.19
N THR A 469 -4.54 -15.80 15.61
CA THR A 469 -3.14 -16.09 15.23
C THR A 469 -2.93 -16.21 13.73
N HIS A 470 -3.99 -16.54 13.01
CA HIS A 470 -4.01 -16.67 11.55
C HIS A 470 -5.35 -16.19 10.99
N SER A 471 -5.36 -15.67 9.76
CA SER A 471 -6.60 -15.48 9.03
C SER A 471 -7.26 -16.83 8.76
N LYS A 472 -8.59 -16.86 8.66
CA LYS A 472 -9.33 -18.10 8.42
C LYS A 472 -9.01 -18.73 7.06
N LEU A 473 -8.74 -17.90 6.07
CA LEU A 473 -8.26 -18.36 4.78
C LEU A 473 -6.82 -18.89 4.88
N GLY A 474 -5.96 -18.19 5.62
CA GLY A 474 -4.57 -18.58 5.83
C GLY A 474 -4.38 -19.94 6.50
N GLU A 475 -5.33 -20.40 7.33
CA GLU A 475 -5.31 -21.75 7.91
C GLU A 475 -5.18 -22.87 6.85
N ARG A 476 -5.56 -22.58 5.59
CA ARG A 476 -5.50 -23.49 4.44
C ARG A 476 -4.19 -23.41 3.67
N SER A 477 -3.34 -22.41 3.98
CA SER A 477 -2.11 -22.15 3.22
C SER A 477 -0.94 -22.99 3.73
N TYR A 478 -0.14 -23.55 2.81
CA TYR A 478 1.14 -24.19 3.12
C TYR A 478 2.22 -23.21 3.60
N PHE A 479 2.10 -21.96 3.22
CA PHE A 479 3.04 -20.90 3.59
C PHE A 479 2.82 -20.32 4.99
N LEU A 480 1.91 -20.95 5.76
CA LEU A 480 1.58 -20.55 7.10
C LEU A 480 1.97 -21.65 8.09
N LYS A 481 2.86 -21.32 9.05
CA LYS A 481 3.28 -22.28 10.07
C LYS A 481 2.23 -22.36 11.17
N LYS A 482 1.67 -23.55 11.38
CA LYS A 482 0.66 -23.81 12.41
C LYS A 482 1.17 -23.47 13.80
N LEU A 483 0.25 -23.13 14.68
CA LEU A 483 0.52 -22.94 16.10
C LEU A 483 0.93 -24.28 16.70
N LYS A 484 2.17 -24.36 17.20
CA LYS A 484 2.78 -25.57 17.75
C LYS A 484 2.82 -25.48 19.26
N VAL A 485 2.49 -26.58 19.95
CA VAL A 485 2.74 -26.78 21.36
C VAL A 485 3.56 -28.06 21.51
N ALA A 486 4.75 -27.96 22.08
CA ALA A 486 5.68 -29.07 22.18
C ALA A 486 6.27 -29.18 23.59
N VAL A 487 6.24 -30.37 24.17
CA VAL A 487 6.95 -30.71 25.39
C VAL A 487 8.34 -31.23 25.00
N GLN A 488 9.36 -30.60 25.54
CA GLN A 488 10.77 -31.00 25.38
C GLN A 488 11.26 -31.69 26.66
N THR A 489 11.67 -32.93 26.54
CA THR A 489 12.18 -33.76 27.64
C THR A 489 13.60 -34.23 27.31
N ASP A 490 14.44 -34.36 28.31
CA ASP A 490 15.79 -34.94 28.17
C ASP A 490 15.73 -36.48 28.47
N LYS A 491 15.66 -36.83 29.76
CA LYS A 491 15.60 -38.22 30.23
C LYS A 491 14.20 -38.67 30.66
N GLN A 492 13.23 -37.75 30.63
CA GLN A 492 11.86 -37.98 31.05
C GLN A 492 11.03 -38.59 29.91
N GLU A 493 10.08 -39.44 30.26
CA GLU A 493 9.17 -40.09 29.33
C GLU A 493 7.79 -39.43 29.40
N VAL A 494 7.23 -39.04 28.25
CA VAL A 494 5.83 -38.60 28.14
C VAL A 494 4.95 -39.85 27.99
N VAL A 495 4.31 -40.25 29.09
CA VAL A 495 3.47 -41.47 29.18
C VAL A 495 2.06 -41.20 28.66
N GLY A 496 1.55 -39.98 28.84
CA GLY A 496 0.24 -39.59 28.38
C GLY A 496 0.22 -38.14 27.86
N GLY A 497 -0.64 -37.86 26.91
CA GLY A 497 -0.67 -36.61 26.17
C GLY A 497 0.21 -36.66 24.91
N LYS A 498 -0.01 -35.74 23.99
CA LYS A 498 0.77 -35.63 22.74
C LYS A 498 2.02 -34.79 22.98
N LYS A 499 3.22 -35.35 22.68
CA LYS A 499 4.50 -34.63 22.78
C LYS A 499 4.53 -33.36 21.91
N ILE A 500 3.87 -33.40 20.74
CA ILE A 500 3.70 -32.26 19.83
C ILE A 500 2.22 -32.17 19.44
N SER A 501 1.63 -31.00 19.61
CA SER A 501 0.30 -30.66 19.16
C SER A 501 0.37 -29.49 18.18
N LEU A 502 -0.40 -29.57 17.10
CA LEU A 502 -0.51 -28.52 16.08
C LEU A 502 -1.97 -28.05 16.03
N LEU A 503 -2.16 -26.76 16.22
CA LEU A 503 -3.45 -26.08 16.05
C LEU A 503 -3.45 -25.32 14.73
N SER A 504 -4.59 -25.25 14.04
CA SER A 504 -4.73 -24.44 12.82
C SER A 504 -4.66 -22.95 13.14
N SER A 505 -5.35 -22.53 14.19
CA SER A 505 -5.28 -21.15 14.73
C SER A 505 -5.79 -21.14 16.18
N LEU A 506 -5.67 -19.97 16.82
CA LEU A 506 -6.28 -19.64 18.11
C LEU A 506 -6.93 -18.27 17.99
N ASP A 507 -8.24 -18.21 18.19
CA ASP A 507 -9.03 -16.99 18.07
C ASP A 507 -8.64 -15.96 19.14
N ALA A 508 -8.97 -14.69 18.88
CA ALA A 508 -8.76 -13.59 19.82
C ALA A 508 -9.45 -13.87 21.16
N GLY A 509 -8.73 -13.69 22.27
CA GLY A 509 -9.25 -13.93 23.63
C GLY A 509 -9.54 -15.39 23.96
N SER A 510 -9.30 -16.34 23.06
CA SER A 510 -9.56 -17.76 23.27
C SER A 510 -8.39 -18.47 23.92
N SER A 511 -8.68 -19.62 24.59
CA SER A 511 -7.67 -20.47 25.19
C SER A 511 -7.91 -21.95 24.90
N VAL A 512 -6.82 -22.75 24.93
CA VAL A 512 -6.86 -24.21 24.79
C VAL A 512 -6.00 -24.83 25.89
N SER A 513 -6.56 -25.83 26.60
CA SER A 513 -5.88 -26.52 27.67
C SER A 513 -5.07 -27.72 27.17
N PHE A 514 -3.90 -27.93 27.75
CA PHE A 514 -3.02 -29.06 27.51
C PHE A 514 -2.70 -29.77 28.82
N SER A 515 -2.57 -31.09 28.76
CA SER A 515 -2.15 -31.91 29.89
C SER A 515 -1.29 -33.07 29.43
N TRP A 516 -0.25 -33.32 30.18
CA TRP A 516 0.68 -34.42 29.96
C TRP A 516 0.90 -35.21 31.25
N LEU A 517 1.09 -36.51 31.13
CA LEU A 517 1.55 -37.37 32.20
C LEU A 517 3.01 -37.72 31.89
N ILE A 518 3.90 -37.34 32.79
CA ILE A 518 5.35 -37.46 32.59
C ILE A 518 5.97 -38.31 33.68
N ARG A 519 6.76 -39.30 33.28
CA ARG A 519 7.56 -40.15 34.18
C ARG A 519 8.98 -39.65 34.25
N GLY A 520 9.51 -39.48 35.45
CA GLY A 520 10.87 -39.03 35.71
C GLY A 520 10.89 -37.86 36.68
N SER A 521 12.09 -37.26 36.80
CA SER A 521 12.34 -36.09 37.67
C SER A 521 13.21 -35.08 36.94
N GLY A 522 13.35 -33.90 37.52
CA GLY A 522 14.14 -32.81 36.95
C GLY A 522 13.34 -31.83 36.14
N LYS A 523 13.95 -31.12 35.18
CA LYS A 523 13.33 -30.06 34.39
C LYS A 523 12.93 -30.56 33.02
N ILE A 524 11.80 -30.09 32.57
CA ILE A 524 11.30 -30.15 31.18
C ILE A 524 11.01 -28.74 30.70
N SER A 525 10.81 -28.53 29.39
CA SER A 525 10.29 -27.28 28.89
C SER A 525 9.07 -27.49 27.98
N VAL A 526 8.17 -26.51 27.97
CA VAL A 526 7.06 -26.45 27.03
C VAL A 526 7.23 -25.22 26.18
N GLU A 527 7.35 -25.43 24.86
CA GLU A 527 7.38 -24.40 23.84
C GLU A 527 6.02 -24.30 23.18
N ALA A 528 5.45 -23.09 23.10
CA ALA A 528 4.16 -22.84 22.46
C ALA A 528 4.18 -21.56 21.63
N GLY A 529 3.65 -21.62 20.41
CA GLY A 529 3.53 -20.45 19.55
C GLY A 529 3.65 -20.75 18.06
N CYS A 530 3.66 -19.69 17.28
CA CYS A 530 3.89 -19.68 15.84
C CYS A 530 4.58 -18.37 15.42
N PRO A 531 5.19 -18.29 14.23
CA PRO A 531 5.90 -17.08 13.81
C PRO A 531 5.03 -15.82 13.82
N THR A 532 3.75 -15.92 13.42
CA THR A 532 2.81 -14.79 13.33
C THR A 532 2.32 -14.27 14.69
N ALA A 533 2.53 -15.02 15.79
CA ALA A 533 2.07 -14.65 17.13
C ALA A 533 3.20 -14.66 18.17
N GLY A 534 4.43 -14.99 17.74
CA GLY A 534 5.56 -15.21 18.62
C GLY A 534 5.55 -16.59 19.27
N VAL A 535 6.65 -16.93 19.95
CA VAL A 535 6.85 -18.19 20.63
C VAL A 535 7.18 -17.93 22.10
N LYS A 536 6.52 -18.68 22.99
CA LYS A 536 6.77 -18.70 24.43
C LYS A 536 7.40 -20.02 24.84
N ASN A 537 8.29 -19.96 25.82
CA ASN A 537 8.89 -21.13 26.43
C ASN A 537 8.76 -21.03 27.94
N VAL A 538 8.37 -22.12 28.58
CA VAL A 538 8.28 -22.22 30.04
C VAL A 538 9.00 -23.47 30.55
N GLU A 539 9.84 -23.32 31.55
CA GLU A 539 10.45 -24.44 32.26
C GLU A 539 9.54 -24.95 33.36
N VAL A 540 9.47 -26.27 33.53
CA VAL A 540 8.66 -26.96 34.52
C VAL A 540 9.55 -27.93 35.28
N THR A 541 9.53 -27.89 36.61
CA THR A 541 10.19 -28.88 37.49
C THR A 541 9.18 -29.95 37.87
N LEU A 542 9.53 -31.21 37.62
CA LEU A 542 8.72 -32.40 37.91
C LEU A 542 8.87 -32.86 39.37
#